data_e590faf4460aac3254a48222d0dec3ae
#
_entry.id   e590faf4460aac3254a48222d0dec3ae
#
_cell.length_a   1.000
_cell.length_b   1.000
_cell.length_c   1.000
_cell.angle_alpha   90.00
_cell.angle_beta   90.00
_cell.angle_gamma   90.00
#
_symmetry.space_group_name_H-M   'P 1'
#
loop_
_entity.id
_entity.type
_entity.pdbx_description
1 polymer ?
#
loop_
_entity_poly.entity_id
_entity_poly.type
_entity_poly.pdbx_seq_one_letter_code
_entity_poly.pdbx_strand_id
1 'polypeptide(L)'
;DTEVDQMVLEFPIMADYCFLELELPVEESEHQNTGTPERLNAADQIEKKRDSITVFATHGHVYNPHVLPPMQDGDILLNGHTHIPACEEIMDMNGNSYRYLNPGSVSIPKEGSRHSYMIYEKGTFVWKDLLGEEYLTWKTGSRF
;
A
#
# COMPACT_ATOMS: atom_id res chain seq x y z
N ASP A 1 10.82 -1.15 17.37
CA ASP A 1 11.16 0.23 17.03
C ASP A 1 12.65 0.33 16.70
N THR A 2 13.09 1.40 16.07
CA THR A 2 14.43 1.55 15.49
C THR A 2 15.55 1.31 16.52
N GLU A 3 15.39 1.77 17.74
CA GLU A 3 16.40 1.62 18.82
C GLU A 3 16.53 0.16 19.25
N VAL A 4 15.40 -0.52 19.48
CA VAL A 4 15.40 -1.92 19.91
C VAL A 4 15.89 -2.83 18.79
N ASP A 5 15.46 -2.61 17.55
CA ASP A 5 15.86 -3.41 16.40
C ASP A 5 17.35 -3.23 16.11
N GLN A 6 17.90 -2.01 16.28
CA GLN A 6 19.32 -1.76 16.12
C GLN A 6 20.18 -2.54 17.12
N MET A 7 19.67 -2.84 18.31
CA MET A 7 20.41 -3.61 19.32
C MET A 7 20.63 -5.08 18.94
N VAL A 8 19.80 -5.62 18.04
CA VAL A 8 19.82 -7.04 17.64
C VAL A 8 20.25 -7.26 16.21
N LEU A 9 20.27 -6.24 15.37
CA LEU A 9 20.65 -6.32 13.98
C LEU A 9 22.13 -5.98 13.77
N GLU A 10 22.82 -6.76 12.97
CA GLU A 10 24.23 -6.54 12.63
C GLU A 10 24.44 -5.41 11.61
N PHE A 11 23.38 -4.94 10.96
CA PHE A 11 23.41 -3.84 9.99
C PHE A 11 22.69 -2.61 10.54
N PRO A 12 23.08 -1.38 10.15
CA PRO A 12 22.47 -0.17 10.66
C PRO A 12 21.05 0.02 10.16
N ILE A 13 20.14 0.45 11.05
CA ILE A 13 18.82 0.95 10.68
C ILE A 13 18.96 2.44 10.41
N MET A 14 18.69 2.84 9.17
CA MET A 14 19.01 4.19 8.71
C MET A 14 17.89 5.21 8.96
N ALA A 15 16.64 4.76 9.15
CA ALA A 15 15.47 5.64 9.33
C ALA A 15 14.30 4.91 9.98
N ASP A 16 13.41 5.67 10.64
CA ASP A 16 12.15 5.17 11.20
C ASP A 16 11.06 4.99 10.14
N TYR A 17 11.24 5.58 8.96
CA TYR A 17 10.33 5.47 7.84
C TYR A 17 11.06 5.63 6.50
N CYS A 18 10.44 5.19 5.43
CA CYS A 18 10.88 5.49 4.07
C CYS A 18 9.67 5.72 3.14
N PHE A 19 9.93 6.45 2.06
CA PHE A 19 9.01 6.58 0.93
C PHE A 19 9.46 5.66 -0.19
N LEU A 20 8.52 4.93 -0.75
CA LEU A 20 8.72 4.12 -1.95
C LEU A 20 7.73 4.61 -3.00
N GLU A 21 8.20 4.79 -4.22
CA GLU A 21 7.34 5.09 -5.36
C GLU A 21 7.15 3.81 -6.18
N LEU A 22 5.91 3.39 -6.34
CA LEU A 22 5.55 2.21 -7.11
C LEU A 22 4.93 2.66 -8.43
N GLU A 23 5.51 2.22 -9.54
CA GLU A 23 4.89 2.38 -10.84
C GLU A 23 3.63 1.54 -10.95
N LEU A 24 2.55 2.13 -11.44
CA LEU A 24 1.31 1.41 -11.70
C LEU A 24 1.40 0.72 -13.06
N PRO A 25 0.87 -0.51 -13.17
CA PRO A 25 0.80 -1.18 -14.46
C PRO A 25 0.03 -0.33 -15.47
N VAL A 26 0.64 -0.05 -16.62
CA VAL A 26 -0.05 0.57 -17.74
C VAL A 26 -1.06 -0.44 -18.27
N GLU A 27 -2.34 -0.18 -18.10
CA GLU A 27 -3.36 -0.94 -18.82
C GLU A 27 -3.28 -0.54 -20.30
N GLU A 28 -2.76 -1.42 -21.14
CA GLU A 28 -2.89 -1.28 -22.58
C GLU A 28 -4.38 -1.31 -22.93
N SER A 29 -4.99 -0.13 -23.04
CA SER A 29 -6.31 -0.02 -23.63
C SER A 29 -6.17 -0.38 -25.11
N GLU A 30 -6.63 -1.58 -25.49
CA GLU A 30 -6.88 -1.90 -26.89
C GLU A 30 -7.95 -0.94 -27.42
N HIS A 31 -7.52 0.22 -27.87
CA HIS A 31 -8.36 1.11 -28.68
C HIS A 31 -8.48 0.47 -30.07
N GLN A 32 -9.51 -0.34 -30.26
CA GLN A 32 -10.05 -0.56 -31.60
C GLN A 32 -10.61 0.77 -32.09
N ASN A 33 -9.85 1.34 -32.98
CA ASN A 33 -10.15 2.60 -33.64
C ASN A 33 -11.24 2.33 -34.69
N THR A 34 -12.50 2.59 -34.38
CA THR A 34 -13.57 2.71 -35.39
C THR A 34 -14.41 3.96 -35.12
N GLY A 35 -14.10 5.00 -35.86
CA GLY A 35 -15.12 5.88 -36.44
C GLY A 35 -15.62 7.08 -35.65
N THR A 36 -15.33 8.24 -36.21
CA THR A 36 -16.04 9.54 -36.20
C THR A 36 -15.75 10.50 -35.02
N PRO A 37 -15.30 11.74 -35.33
CA PRO A 37 -15.04 12.76 -34.32
C PRO A 37 -16.35 13.44 -33.91
N GLU A 38 -16.93 13.04 -32.78
CA GLU A 38 -17.96 13.84 -32.12
C GLU A 38 -17.31 14.85 -31.16
N ARG A 39 -17.85 16.07 -31.19
CA ARG A 39 -17.40 17.23 -30.44
C ARG A 39 -17.28 16.93 -28.95
N LEU A 40 -16.08 17.01 -28.42
CA LEU A 40 -15.77 17.00 -27.00
C LEU A 40 -16.44 18.20 -26.30
N ASN A 41 -17.39 17.95 -25.44
CA ASN A 41 -17.92 18.91 -24.49
C ASN A 41 -16.89 19.09 -23.35
N ALA A 42 -16.59 20.33 -23.00
CA ALA A 42 -15.59 20.77 -22.00
C ALA A 42 -15.96 20.44 -20.54
N ALA A 43 -16.57 19.29 -20.26
CA ALA A 43 -16.97 18.83 -18.94
C ALA A 43 -16.34 17.48 -18.52
N ASP A 44 -15.62 16.81 -19.39
CA ASP A 44 -14.82 15.65 -18.98
C ASP A 44 -13.56 16.16 -18.29
N GLN A 45 -13.65 16.29 -16.95
CA GLN A 45 -12.47 16.33 -16.10
C GLN A 45 -11.77 15.00 -16.31
N ILE A 46 -10.69 15.03 -17.10
CA ILE A 46 -9.76 13.92 -17.22
C ILE A 46 -9.25 13.66 -15.81
N GLU A 47 -9.79 12.64 -15.15
CA GLU A 47 -9.16 12.06 -13.97
C GLU A 47 -7.74 11.70 -14.41
N LYS A 48 -6.77 12.51 -13.97
CA LYS A 48 -5.37 12.29 -14.28
C LYS A 48 -4.98 10.97 -13.64
N LYS A 49 -5.02 9.88 -14.44
CA LYS A 49 -4.60 8.56 -14.00
C LYS A 49 -3.17 8.72 -13.47
N ARG A 50 -2.97 8.45 -12.19
CA ARG A 50 -1.63 8.49 -11.62
C ARG A 50 -0.82 7.35 -12.21
N ASP A 51 0.39 7.66 -12.67
CA ASP A 51 1.31 6.65 -13.21
C ASP A 51 2.08 5.95 -12.09
N SER A 52 2.07 6.53 -10.89
CA SER A 52 2.74 6.01 -9.70
C SER A 52 1.90 6.22 -8.45
N ILE A 53 2.19 5.45 -7.41
CA ILE A 53 1.60 5.53 -6.09
C ILE A 53 2.70 5.57 -5.04
N THR A 54 2.57 6.45 -4.05
CA THR A 54 3.55 6.56 -2.97
C THR A 54 3.19 5.61 -1.84
N VAL A 55 4.18 4.86 -1.37
CA VAL A 55 4.09 4.05 -0.15
C VAL A 55 4.90 4.70 0.94
N PHE A 56 4.26 5.07 2.03
CA PHE A 56 4.92 5.45 3.27
C PHE A 56 5.08 4.20 4.12
N ALA A 57 6.31 3.70 4.22
CA ALA A 57 6.63 2.51 5.00
C ALA A 57 7.29 2.90 6.33
N THR A 58 6.75 2.38 7.44
CA THR A 58 7.23 2.66 8.79
C THR A 58 7.01 1.47 9.72
N HIS A 59 7.62 1.47 10.90
CA HIS A 59 7.34 0.44 11.90
C HIS A 59 5.88 0.50 12.40
N GLY A 60 5.34 1.68 12.70
CA GLY A 60 3.96 1.86 13.17
C GLY A 60 3.82 2.38 14.61
N HIS A 61 4.91 2.58 15.34
CA HIS A 61 4.87 3.11 16.71
C HIS A 61 4.67 4.64 16.75
N VAL A 62 5.09 5.37 15.73
CA VAL A 62 4.89 6.82 15.59
C VAL A 62 3.74 7.09 14.62
N TYR A 63 3.92 6.69 13.37
CA TYR A 63 2.89 6.83 12.33
C TYR A 63 2.14 5.51 12.16
N ASN A 64 0.81 5.59 12.13
CA ASN A 64 -0.11 4.46 12.05
C ASN A 64 -1.49 4.96 11.56
N PRO A 65 -2.52 4.10 11.39
CA PRO A 65 -3.84 4.53 10.96
C PRO A 65 -4.52 5.60 11.82
N HIS A 66 -4.10 5.79 13.07
CA HIS A 66 -4.64 6.81 13.97
C HIS A 66 -3.80 8.10 13.97
N VAL A 67 -2.54 8.04 13.54
CA VAL A 67 -1.62 9.17 13.45
C VAL A 67 -0.96 9.14 12.07
N LEU A 68 -1.66 9.70 11.09
CA LEU A 68 -1.23 9.66 9.69
C LEU A 68 -0.01 10.55 9.45
N PRO A 69 0.97 10.08 8.67
CA PRO A 69 2.05 10.93 8.16
C PRO A 69 1.49 11.90 7.09
N PRO A 70 2.30 12.86 6.63
CA PRO A 70 1.90 13.72 5.51
C PRO A 70 1.84 12.91 4.21
N MET A 71 0.63 12.55 3.80
CA MET A 71 0.32 11.73 2.62
C MET A 71 -0.67 12.46 1.71
N GLN A 72 -0.72 12.04 0.45
CA GLN A 72 -1.71 12.50 -0.52
C GLN A 72 -2.82 11.47 -0.71
N ASP A 73 -3.98 11.92 -1.14
CA ASP A 73 -5.11 11.05 -1.48
C ASP A 73 -4.68 9.91 -2.40
N GLY A 74 -5.03 8.68 -2.04
CA GLY A 74 -4.66 7.47 -2.78
C GLY A 74 -3.29 6.88 -2.45
N ASP A 75 -2.50 7.47 -1.55
CA ASP A 75 -1.24 6.90 -1.08
C ASP A 75 -1.45 5.66 -0.19
N ILE A 76 -0.37 4.91 0.03
CA ILE A 76 -0.37 3.69 0.86
C ILE A 76 0.39 3.93 2.15
N LEU A 77 -0.23 3.63 3.28
CA LEU A 77 0.44 3.50 4.58
C LEU A 77 0.76 2.03 4.82
N LEU A 78 2.04 1.68 4.82
CA LEU A 78 2.53 0.33 5.12
C LEU A 78 3.21 0.33 6.48
N ASN A 79 2.65 -0.39 7.45
CA ASN A 79 3.32 -0.58 8.74
C ASN A 79 3.08 -1.98 9.32
N GLY A 80 3.91 -2.34 10.31
CA GLY A 80 3.80 -3.57 11.10
C GLY A 80 3.24 -3.30 12.50
N HIS A 81 4.06 -3.43 13.52
CA HIS A 81 3.84 -3.13 14.94
C HIS A 81 2.71 -3.93 15.63
N THR A 82 1.52 -3.93 15.07
CA THR A 82 0.36 -4.64 15.66
C THR A 82 0.48 -6.15 15.56
N HIS A 83 1.27 -6.68 14.62
CA HIS A 83 1.42 -8.08 14.28
C HIS A 83 0.13 -8.74 13.74
N ILE A 84 -0.78 -7.93 13.23
CA ILE A 84 -2.06 -8.36 12.67
C ILE A 84 -2.07 -7.95 11.19
N PRO A 85 -2.26 -8.88 10.24
CA PRO A 85 -2.33 -8.52 8.83
C PRO A 85 -3.55 -7.64 8.56
N ALA A 86 -3.38 -6.62 7.72
CA ALA A 86 -4.46 -5.70 7.35
C ALA A 86 -4.36 -5.24 5.90
N CYS A 87 -5.51 -5.00 5.31
CA CYS A 87 -5.71 -4.33 4.02
C CYS A 87 -7.00 -3.51 4.10
N GLU A 88 -6.89 -2.25 4.52
CA GLU A 88 -8.04 -1.43 4.87
C GLU A 88 -7.99 -0.09 4.14
N GLU A 89 -9.14 0.48 3.86
CA GLU A 89 -9.27 1.86 3.45
C GLU A 89 -9.46 2.73 4.69
N ILE A 90 -8.64 3.76 4.81
CA ILE A 90 -8.75 4.77 5.87
C ILE A 90 -8.94 6.14 5.27
N MET A 91 -9.70 7.01 5.94
CA MET A 91 -9.95 8.37 5.50
C MET A 91 -9.50 9.36 6.58
N ASP A 92 -8.95 10.49 6.14
CA ASP A 92 -8.68 11.62 7.03
C ASP A 92 -9.92 12.53 7.20
N MET A 93 -9.79 13.55 8.06
CA MET A 93 -10.88 14.51 8.31
C MET A 93 -11.16 15.43 7.10
N ASN A 94 -10.29 15.46 6.11
CA ASN A 94 -10.44 16.25 4.89
C ASN A 94 -11.12 15.44 3.77
N GLY A 95 -11.36 14.14 4.00
CA GLY A 95 -11.97 13.24 3.02
C GLY A 95 -10.97 12.59 2.05
N ASN A 96 -9.66 12.73 2.29
CA ASN A 96 -8.67 11.97 1.53
C ASN A 96 -8.71 10.51 1.97
N SER A 97 -8.59 9.60 1.00
CA SER A 97 -8.60 8.15 1.20
C SER A 97 -7.19 7.58 1.02
N TYR A 98 -6.80 6.71 1.92
CA TYR A 98 -5.50 6.03 1.93
C TYR A 98 -5.69 4.53 2.07
N ARG A 99 -4.75 3.76 1.51
CA ARG A 99 -4.72 2.32 1.74
C ARG A 99 -3.78 1.99 2.90
N TYR A 100 -4.31 1.42 3.97
CA TYR A 100 -3.53 0.87 5.06
C TYR A 100 -3.20 -0.60 4.80
N LEU A 101 -1.91 -0.94 4.82
CA LEU A 101 -1.42 -2.31 4.66
C LEU A 101 -0.56 -2.70 5.85
N ASN A 102 -0.76 -3.91 6.36
CA ASN A 102 0.08 -4.52 7.38
C ASN A 102 0.41 -5.95 6.97
N PRO A 103 1.69 -6.33 6.89
CA PRO A 103 2.10 -7.68 6.48
C PRO A 103 1.78 -8.76 7.53
N GLY A 104 1.39 -8.38 8.75
CA GLY A 104 1.29 -9.28 9.89
C GLY A 104 2.64 -9.51 10.56
N SER A 105 2.91 -10.72 10.99
CA SER A 105 4.15 -11.07 11.68
C SER A 105 4.67 -12.44 11.26
N VAL A 106 5.95 -12.50 10.95
CA VAL A 106 6.67 -13.75 10.69
C VAL A 106 6.87 -14.56 11.98
N SER A 107 7.14 -13.87 13.10
CA SER A 107 7.57 -14.52 14.35
C SER A 107 6.47 -14.62 15.42
N ILE A 108 5.67 -13.56 15.59
CA ILE A 108 4.72 -13.45 16.71
C ILE A 108 3.38 -12.89 16.19
N PRO A 109 2.62 -13.65 15.39
CA PRO A 109 1.29 -13.23 14.94
C PRO A 109 0.34 -13.08 16.14
N LYS A 110 -0.60 -12.15 16.05
CA LYS A 110 -1.61 -11.88 17.06
C LYS A 110 -3.01 -12.17 16.53
N GLU A 111 -3.98 -12.25 17.45
CA GLU A 111 -5.41 -12.48 17.17
C GLU A 111 -5.69 -13.72 16.30
N GLY A 112 -4.87 -14.75 16.45
CA GLY A 112 -5.03 -15.99 15.69
C GLY A 112 -4.65 -15.87 14.20
N SER A 113 -4.00 -14.78 13.82
CA SER A 113 -3.51 -14.62 12.45
C SER A 113 -2.37 -15.59 12.13
N ARG A 114 -2.14 -15.81 10.83
CA ARG A 114 -1.05 -16.68 10.36
C ARG A 114 0.31 -16.02 10.57
N HIS A 115 1.36 -16.82 10.73
CA HIS A 115 2.72 -16.35 10.50
C HIS A 115 2.85 -15.93 9.03
N SER A 116 3.08 -14.66 8.77
CA SER A 116 2.91 -14.09 7.43
C SER A 116 3.94 -13.05 7.06
N TYR A 117 4.08 -12.87 5.75
CA TYR A 117 4.82 -11.82 5.10
C TYR A 117 4.03 -11.33 3.88
N MET A 118 4.46 -10.23 3.30
CA MET A 118 3.83 -9.64 2.13
C MET A 118 4.86 -9.43 1.01
N ILE A 119 4.42 -9.62 -0.22
CA ILE A 119 5.19 -9.30 -1.42
C ILE A 119 4.41 -8.32 -2.28
N TYR A 120 5.13 -7.52 -3.07
CA TYR A 120 4.56 -6.69 -4.13
C TYR A 120 5.11 -7.13 -5.47
N GLU A 121 4.23 -7.42 -6.41
CA GLU A 121 4.59 -7.76 -7.77
C GLU A 121 3.55 -7.23 -8.76
N LYS A 122 4.02 -6.50 -9.78
CA LYS A 122 3.20 -6.03 -10.91
C LYS A 122 1.86 -5.38 -10.50
N GLY A 123 1.93 -4.47 -9.53
CA GLY A 123 0.75 -3.74 -9.05
C GLY A 123 -0.10 -4.51 -8.04
N THR A 124 0.35 -5.66 -7.56
CA THR A 124 -0.43 -6.48 -6.61
C THR A 124 0.37 -6.75 -5.34
N PHE A 125 -0.25 -6.46 -4.20
CA PHE A 125 0.22 -6.88 -2.88
C PHE A 125 -0.39 -8.23 -2.54
N VAL A 126 0.44 -9.16 -2.09
CA VAL A 126 0.05 -10.54 -1.77
C VAL A 126 0.58 -10.91 -0.39
N TRP A 127 -0.31 -11.31 0.50
CA TRP A 127 0.05 -11.87 1.81
C TRP A 127 0.19 -13.38 1.70
N LYS A 128 1.32 -13.88 2.17
CA LYS A 128 1.63 -15.31 2.20
C LYS A 128 1.96 -15.76 3.61
N ASP A 129 1.57 -16.98 3.93
CA ASP A 129 2.08 -17.63 5.14
C ASP A 129 3.47 -18.23 4.93
N LEU A 130 4.07 -18.78 5.98
CA LEU A 130 5.41 -19.39 5.91
C LEU A 130 5.45 -20.70 5.10
N LEU A 131 4.32 -21.26 4.72
CA LEU A 131 4.23 -22.40 3.79
C LEU A 131 4.15 -21.93 2.33
N GLY A 132 4.06 -20.61 2.12
CA GLY A 132 3.91 -19.99 0.79
C GLY A 132 2.47 -19.91 0.30
N GLU A 133 1.49 -20.27 1.12
CA GLU A 133 0.07 -20.14 0.78
C GLU A 133 -0.36 -18.67 0.74
N GLU A 134 -0.95 -18.25 -0.37
CA GLU A 134 -1.55 -16.93 -0.52
C GLU A 134 -2.92 -16.89 0.14
N TYR A 135 -3.17 -15.92 1.01
CA TYR A 135 -4.45 -15.84 1.73
C TYR A 135 -5.14 -14.48 1.67
N LEU A 136 -4.42 -13.44 1.25
CA LEU A 136 -4.97 -12.10 1.03
C LEU A 136 -4.23 -11.45 -0.13
N THR A 137 -4.96 -10.76 -1.01
CA THR A 137 -4.40 -10.03 -2.14
C THR A 137 -5.09 -8.68 -2.30
N TRP A 138 -4.34 -7.68 -2.74
CA TRP A 138 -4.88 -6.39 -3.13
C TRP A 138 -4.12 -5.84 -4.34
N LYS A 139 -4.89 -5.48 -5.39
CA LYS A 139 -4.34 -4.84 -6.59
C LYS A 139 -4.44 -3.32 -6.47
N THR A 140 -3.34 -2.61 -6.73
CA THR A 140 -3.30 -1.14 -6.75
C THR A 140 -4.29 -0.58 -7.77
N GLY A 141 -5.01 0.48 -7.39
CA GLY A 141 -6.03 1.10 -8.23
C GLY A 141 -7.39 0.40 -8.24
N SER A 142 -7.54 -0.76 -7.56
CA SER A 142 -8.85 -1.36 -7.36
C SER A 142 -9.59 -0.64 -6.21
N ARG A 143 -10.82 -0.20 -6.49
CA ARG A 143 -11.79 0.15 -5.43
C ARG A 143 -12.40 -1.17 -4.92
N PHE A 144 -12.79 -1.22 -3.65
CA PHE A 144 -13.60 -2.33 -3.13
C PHE A 144 -14.98 -2.34 -3.75
#